data_77c40f56cbe819181eea83555e3114f7
#
_entry.id   77c40f56cbe819181eea83555e3114f7
#
_cell.length_a   1.000
_cell.length_b   1.000
_cell.length_c   1.000
_cell.angle_alpha   90.00
_cell.angle_beta   90.00
_cell.angle_gamma   90.00
#
_symmetry.space_group_name_H-M   'P 1'
#
loop_
_entity.id
_entity.type
_entity.pdbx_description
1 polymer ?
#
loop_
_entity_poly.entity_id
_entity_poly.type
_entity_poly.pdbx_seq_one_letter_code
_entity_poly.pdbx_strand_id
1 'polypeptide(L)'
;PVVGQSFTLFYAATAGAIKDTGGVDIDVSNLDTSANGLKKAGNSYEYTILASLTEEVVSVDFGTGTATFKVTGGMFDIYYDLAANAKQSTGTGYLDGTKVISGNVFASSSAQLFNNATGGQANLSGRVTYTNQTYIDPLLVGTNLTSTLQLGGAVTGFTFPSGFDSDNNGT
;
A
#
# COMPACT_ATOMS: atom_id res chain seq x y z
N PRO A 1 -14.22 -6.19 -16.09
CA PRO A 1 -14.89 -6.29 -14.80
C PRO A 1 -16.40 -6.32 -14.98
N VAL A 2 -17.10 -7.09 -14.16
CA VAL A 2 -18.56 -7.20 -14.13
C VAL A 2 -19.07 -6.62 -12.83
N VAL A 3 -20.11 -5.78 -12.88
CA VAL A 3 -20.72 -5.19 -11.68
C VAL A 3 -21.16 -6.31 -10.71
N GLY A 4 -20.82 -6.15 -9.43
CA GLY A 4 -21.04 -7.14 -8.38
C GLY A 4 -19.97 -8.22 -8.26
N GLN A 5 -19.00 -8.27 -9.18
CA GLN A 5 -17.86 -9.17 -9.07
C GLN A 5 -16.91 -8.68 -7.98
N SER A 6 -16.47 -9.62 -7.11
CA SER A 6 -15.42 -9.34 -6.13
C SER A 6 -14.08 -9.87 -6.61
N PHE A 7 -13.01 -9.18 -6.19
CA PHE A 7 -11.62 -9.57 -6.46
C PHE A 7 -10.72 -9.12 -5.31
N THR A 8 -9.50 -9.63 -5.28
CA THR A 8 -8.47 -9.19 -4.33
C THR A 8 -7.47 -8.31 -5.06
N LEU A 9 -7.21 -7.13 -4.48
CA LEU A 9 -6.14 -6.23 -4.91
C LEU A 9 -4.98 -6.35 -3.93
N PHE A 10 -3.78 -6.57 -4.43
CA PHE A 10 -2.55 -6.50 -3.67
C PHE A 10 -1.85 -5.16 -3.94
N TYR A 11 -1.39 -4.54 -2.87
CA TYR A 11 -0.73 -3.24 -2.92
C TYR A 11 0.62 -3.31 -2.20
N ALA A 12 1.65 -2.75 -2.82
CA ALA A 12 2.97 -2.59 -2.23
C ALA A 12 3.50 -1.18 -2.50
N ALA A 13 4.04 -0.53 -1.47
CA ALA A 13 4.65 0.79 -1.57
C ALA A 13 5.79 0.97 -0.58
N THR A 14 6.65 1.95 -0.85
CA THR A 14 7.59 2.52 0.10
C THR A 14 7.06 3.86 0.62
N ALA A 15 7.26 4.15 1.90
CA ALA A 15 6.88 5.45 2.47
C ALA A 15 7.77 6.56 1.90
N GLY A 16 7.16 7.60 1.34
CA GLY A 16 7.87 8.75 0.81
C GLY A 16 8.11 9.87 1.84
N ALA A 17 7.34 9.87 2.93
CA ALA A 17 7.45 10.84 4.02
C ALA A 17 6.79 10.30 5.28
N ILE A 18 7.15 10.83 6.44
CA ILE A 18 6.47 10.64 7.71
C ILE A 18 5.99 12.02 8.18
N LYS A 19 4.72 12.11 8.56
CA LYS A 19 4.09 13.36 8.98
C LYS A 19 3.62 13.24 10.42
N ASP A 20 3.64 14.36 11.14
CA ASP A 20 3.00 14.46 12.43
C ASP A 20 1.46 14.59 12.30
N THR A 21 0.78 14.68 13.42
CA THR A 21 -0.69 14.84 13.46
C THR A 21 -1.20 16.16 12.86
N GLY A 22 -0.33 17.15 12.70
CA GLY A 22 -0.60 18.42 12.04
C GLY A 22 -0.34 18.38 10.52
N GLY A 23 0.14 17.24 9.99
CA GLY A 23 0.49 17.09 8.58
C GLY A 23 1.85 17.66 8.21
N VAL A 24 2.67 18.06 9.19
CA VAL A 24 4.03 18.59 8.97
C VAL A 24 5.00 17.42 8.84
N ASP A 25 5.90 17.49 7.85
CA ASP A 25 6.91 16.46 7.65
C ASP A 25 7.86 16.39 8.85
N ILE A 26 8.01 15.18 9.39
CA ILE A 26 9.04 14.90 10.40
C ILE A 26 10.37 14.77 9.68
N ASP A 27 11.44 15.34 10.24
CA ASP A 27 12.79 15.20 9.68
C ASP A 27 13.22 13.72 9.70
N VAL A 28 13.22 13.14 8.52
CA VAL A 28 13.61 11.75 8.27
C VAL A 28 14.74 11.72 7.23
N SER A 29 15.79 12.50 7.48
CA SER A 29 16.91 12.71 6.53
C SER A 29 17.52 11.41 6.01
N ASN A 30 17.40 10.30 6.74
CA ASN A 30 17.90 8.98 6.36
C ASN A 30 16.81 8.04 5.79
N LEU A 31 15.56 8.49 5.67
CA LEU A 31 14.51 7.72 5.02
C LEU A 31 14.84 7.61 3.52
N ASP A 32 14.96 6.39 3.01
CA ASP A 32 15.08 6.14 1.58
C ASP A 32 13.70 6.21 0.93
N THR A 33 13.52 7.21 0.10
CA THR A 33 12.29 7.42 -0.68
C THR A 33 12.39 6.89 -2.11
N SER A 34 13.52 6.25 -2.45
CA SER A 34 13.73 5.72 -3.79
C SER A 34 13.05 4.36 -3.96
N ALA A 35 11.99 4.32 -4.75
CA ALA A 35 11.32 3.08 -5.14
C ALA A 35 12.18 2.12 -6.00
N ASN A 36 13.47 2.41 -6.17
CA ASN A 36 14.38 1.64 -7.03
C ASN A 36 15.33 0.72 -6.24
N GLY A 37 15.24 0.66 -4.92
CA GLY A 37 16.16 -0.09 -4.05
C GLY A 37 17.58 0.45 -4.10
N LEU A 38 17.74 1.73 -4.42
CA LEU A 38 19.01 2.42 -4.33
C LEU A 38 19.09 3.06 -2.95
N LYS A 39 19.98 2.57 -2.11
CA LYS A 39 20.21 3.17 -0.80
C LYS A 39 20.61 4.64 -0.97
N LYS A 40 19.96 5.52 -0.23
CA LYS A 40 20.45 6.87 -0.01
C LYS A 40 21.85 6.81 0.60
N ALA A 41 22.74 7.71 0.24
CA ALA A 41 24.09 7.75 0.81
C ALA A 41 24.02 7.89 2.34
N GLY A 42 24.69 7.00 3.06
CA GLY A 42 24.67 6.93 4.53
C GLY A 42 23.90 5.73 5.08
N ASN A 43 23.59 5.77 6.37
CA ASN A 43 22.76 4.75 7.03
C ASN A 43 21.29 5.03 6.72
N SER A 44 20.83 4.61 5.55
CA SER A 44 19.44 4.74 5.15
C SER A 44 18.60 3.58 5.67
N TYR A 45 17.32 3.86 5.90
CA TYR A 45 16.29 2.88 6.22
C TYR A 45 15.08 3.15 5.34
N GLU A 46 14.19 2.18 5.24
CA GLU A 46 12.91 2.35 4.55
C GLU A 46 11.75 1.81 5.39
N TYR A 47 10.56 2.31 5.09
CA TYR A 47 9.31 1.67 5.48
C TYR A 47 8.61 1.16 4.24
N THR A 48 8.25 -0.11 4.26
CA THR A 48 7.44 -0.71 3.22
C THR A 48 6.02 -0.95 3.73
N ILE A 49 5.04 -0.74 2.85
CA ILE A 49 3.62 -0.88 3.16
C ILE A 49 3.05 -1.92 2.21
N LEU A 50 2.38 -2.89 2.76
CA LEU A 50 1.75 -3.98 2.05
C LEU A 50 0.28 -4.05 2.44
N ALA A 51 -0.60 -4.18 1.46
CA ALA A 51 -2.01 -4.38 1.73
C ALA A 51 -2.63 -5.42 0.79
N SER A 52 -3.58 -6.17 1.33
CA SER A 52 -4.47 -7.05 0.58
C SER A 52 -5.89 -6.55 0.80
N LEU A 53 -6.55 -6.11 -0.27
CA LEU A 53 -7.87 -5.49 -0.23
C LEU A 53 -8.86 -6.39 -0.97
N THR A 54 -10.00 -6.65 -0.35
CA THR A 54 -11.14 -7.25 -1.06
C THR A 54 -11.99 -6.12 -1.60
N GLU A 55 -12.21 -6.12 -2.91
CA GLU A 55 -12.96 -5.10 -3.61
C GLU A 55 -14.14 -5.70 -4.38
N GLU A 56 -15.20 -4.92 -4.57
CA GLU A 56 -16.36 -5.25 -5.39
C GLU A 56 -16.56 -4.19 -6.45
N VAL A 57 -16.79 -4.59 -7.68
CA VAL A 57 -17.09 -3.70 -8.81
C VAL A 57 -18.47 -3.08 -8.61
N VAL A 58 -18.51 -1.75 -8.45
CA VAL A 58 -19.77 -0.98 -8.26
C VAL A 58 -20.33 -0.54 -9.59
N SER A 59 -19.49 -0.03 -10.48
CA SER A 59 -19.91 0.43 -11.80
C SER A 59 -18.78 0.30 -12.82
N VAL A 60 -19.18 0.17 -14.10
CA VAL A 60 -18.26 0.18 -15.24
C VAL A 60 -18.88 1.10 -16.31
N ASP A 61 -18.10 2.08 -16.74
CA ASP A 61 -18.45 2.95 -17.87
C ASP A 61 -17.49 2.64 -19.03
N PHE A 62 -18.00 1.91 -20.00
CA PHE A 62 -17.22 1.53 -21.19
C PHE A 62 -16.95 2.72 -22.13
N GLY A 63 -17.75 3.79 -22.04
CA GLY A 63 -17.58 4.98 -22.86
C GLY A 63 -16.36 5.81 -22.43
N THR A 64 -16.14 5.92 -21.13
CA THR A 64 -14.99 6.62 -20.54
C THR A 64 -13.84 5.71 -20.16
N GLY A 65 -14.04 4.39 -20.19
CA GLY A 65 -13.05 3.41 -19.71
C GLY A 65 -12.86 3.44 -18.18
N THR A 66 -13.86 3.90 -17.43
CA THR A 66 -13.79 4.07 -15.98
C THR A 66 -14.48 2.93 -15.26
N ALA A 67 -13.88 2.40 -14.20
CA ALA A 67 -14.54 1.49 -13.28
C ALA A 67 -14.44 2.03 -11.84
N THR A 68 -15.53 1.86 -11.09
CA THR A 68 -15.59 2.23 -9.66
C THR A 68 -15.70 0.97 -8.83
N PHE A 69 -14.94 0.93 -7.77
CA PHE A 69 -14.89 -0.19 -6.83
C PHE A 69 -15.24 0.32 -5.43
N LYS A 70 -15.73 -0.57 -4.60
CA LYS A 70 -15.80 -0.36 -3.15
C LYS A 70 -14.92 -1.40 -2.47
N VAL A 71 -14.14 -0.98 -1.51
CA VAL A 71 -13.38 -1.88 -0.64
C VAL A 71 -14.36 -2.48 0.37
N THR A 72 -14.42 -3.81 0.43
CA THR A 72 -15.30 -4.54 1.35
C THR A 72 -14.57 -5.04 2.59
N GLY A 73 -13.24 -4.95 2.59
CA GLY A 73 -12.37 -5.31 3.71
C GLY A 73 -10.93 -5.48 3.25
N GLY A 74 -10.09 -5.93 4.17
CA GLY A 74 -8.69 -6.20 3.86
C GLY A 74 -7.79 -6.10 5.08
N MET A 75 -6.50 -6.24 4.84
CA MET A 75 -5.47 -6.07 5.87
C MET A 75 -4.30 -5.28 5.30
N PHE A 76 -3.52 -4.70 6.20
CA PHE A 76 -2.27 -4.04 5.85
C PHE A 76 -1.18 -4.37 6.87
N ASP A 77 0.05 -4.36 6.40
CA ASP A 77 1.26 -4.50 7.18
C ASP A 77 2.25 -3.40 6.82
N ILE A 78 2.96 -2.89 7.81
CA ILE A 78 4.06 -1.94 7.63
C ILE A 78 5.32 -2.57 8.20
N TYR A 79 6.39 -2.55 7.41
CA TYR A 79 7.70 -3.06 7.78
C TYR A 79 8.71 -1.92 7.85
N TYR A 80 9.65 -2.03 8.78
CA TYR A 80 10.83 -1.19 8.88
C TYR A 80 12.05 -2.00 8.45
N ASP A 81 12.83 -1.49 7.52
CA ASP A 81 14.01 -2.16 7.02
C ASP A 81 15.23 -1.23 6.96
N LEU A 82 16.35 -1.71 7.53
CA LEU A 82 17.66 -1.08 7.43
C LEU A 82 18.37 -1.40 6.11
N ALA A 83 17.92 -2.42 5.39
CA ALA A 83 18.50 -2.79 4.11
C ALA A 83 18.19 -1.77 3.01
N ALA A 84 17.03 -1.09 3.08
CA ALA A 84 16.53 -0.12 2.11
C ALA A 84 16.69 -0.64 0.68
N ASN A 85 16.05 -1.79 0.40
CA ASN A 85 16.27 -2.55 -0.83
C ASN A 85 15.01 -2.84 -1.63
N ALA A 86 13.85 -2.29 -1.21
CA ALA A 86 12.59 -2.48 -1.90
C ALA A 86 12.66 -1.99 -3.34
N LYS A 87 12.32 -2.88 -4.28
CA LYS A 87 12.34 -2.61 -5.73
C LYS A 87 10.99 -2.86 -6.34
N GLN A 88 10.35 -1.80 -6.77
CA GLN A 88 9.05 -1.85 -7.41
C GLN A 88 9.06 -2.65 -8.72
N SER A 89 10.16 -2.53 -9.51
CA SER A 89 10.28 -3.22 -10.80
C SER A 89 10.40 -4.73 -10.71
N THR A 90 10.84 -5.27 -9.57
CA THR A 90 11.00 -6.71 -9.33
C THR A 90 10.10 -7.24 -8.23
N GLY A 91 9.42 -6.35 -7.50
CA GLY A 91 8.59 -6.71 -6.35
C GLY A 91 9.36 -7.31 -5.17
N THR A 92 10.67 -7.09 -5.07
CA THR A 92 11.52 -7.64 -4.00
C THR A 92 11.79 -6.60 -2.91
N GLY A 93 12.21 -7.04 -1.71
CA GLY A 93 12.62 -6.18 -0.61
C GLY A 93 11.49 -5.56 0.20
N TYR A 94 10.25 -6.01 0.04
CA TYR A 94 9.10 -5.45 0.77
C TYR A 94 8.78 -6.17 2.07
N LEU A 95 9.22 -7.41 2.24
CA LEU A 95 8.84 -8.32 3.34
C LEU A 95 10.02 -8.73 4.23
N ASP A 96 11.22 -8.34 3.89
CA ASP A 96 12.45 -8.77 4.57
C ASP A 96 12.82 -7.90 5.78
N GLY A 97 12.13 -6.78 5.97
CA GLY A 97 12.23 -5.93 7.15
C GLY A 97 11.50 -6.48 8.38
N THR A 98 11.55 -5.72 9.46
CA THR A 98 10.81 -6.02 10.69
C THR A 98 9.40 -5.47 10.60
N LYS A 99 8.38 -6.32 10.76
CA LYS A 99 6.99 -5.87 10.84
C LYS A 99 6.79 -4.99 12.07
N VAL A 100 6.32 -3.75 11.86
CA VAL A 100 6.15 -2.76 12.92
C VAL A 100 4.70 -2.43 13.22
N ILE A 101 3.82 -2.47 12.21
CA ILE A 101 2.38 -2.23 12.36
C ILE A 101 1.63 -3.25 11.51
N SER A 102 0.48 -3.71 12.02
CA SER A 102 -0.53 -4.41 11.22
C SER A 102 -1.92 -3.87 11.53
N GLY A 103 -2.83 -4.02 10.59
CA GLY A 103 -4.21 -3.61 10.80
C GLY A 103 -5.18 -4.17 9.76
N ASN A 104 -6.46 -3.89 10.02
CA ASN A 104 -7.55 -4.25 9.11
C ASN A 104 -8.06 -3.00 8.40
N VAL A 105 -8.40 -3.14 7.12
CA VAL A 105 -9.04 -2.09 6.32
C VAL A 105 -10.55 -2.20 6.46
N PHE A 106 -11.23 -1.06 6.64
CA PHE A 106 -12.69 -1.02 6.78
C PHE A 106 -13.40 -1.09 5.43
N ALA A 107 -14.59 -1.68 5.46
CA ALA A 107 -15.46 -1.85 4.30
C ALA A 107 -16.09 -0.55 3.74
N SER A 108 -15.82 0.62 4.33
CA SER A 108 -16.38 1.91 3.88
C SER A 108 -15.49 2.67 2.89
N SER A 109 -14.37 2.10 2.51
CA SER A 109 -13.39 2.73 1.61
C SER A 109 -13.84 2.63 0.15
N SER A 110 -13.48 3.63 -0.65
CA SER A 110 -13.80 3.70 -2.09
C SER A 110 -12.55 3.81 -2.93
N ALA A 111 -12.58 3.20 -4.10
CA ALA A 111 -11.52 3.26 -5.09
C ALA A 111 -12.09 3.54 -6.48
N GLN A 112 -11.31 4.22 -7.32
CA GLN A 112 -11.62 4.46 -8.73
C GLN A 112 -10.40 4.20 -9.58
N LEU A 113 -10.57 3.47 -10.69
CA LEU A 113 -9.59 3.38 -11.77
C LEU A 113 -10.10 4.20 -12.97
N PHE A 114 -9.20 4.96 -13.55
CA PHE A 114 -9.52 5.86 -14.66
C PHE A 114 -8.89 5.34 -15.95
N ASN A 115 -9.62 5.51 -17.05
CA ASN A 115 -9.14 5.43 -18.42
C ASN A 115 -8.21 4.23 -18.71
N ASN A 116 -8.79 3.04 -18.79
CA ASN A 116 -8.09 1.80 -19.15
C ASN A 116 -6.89 1.48 -18.22
N ALA A 117 -7.08 1.69 -16.93
CA ALA A 117 -6.07 1.44 -15.89
C ALA A 117 -4.80 2.31 -15.99
N THR A 118 -4.89 3.51 -16.58
CA THR A 118 -3.77 4.44 -16.62
C THR A 118 -3.58 5.24 -15.34
N GLY A 119 -4.52 5.15 -14.42
CA GLY A 119 -4.43 5.80 -13.12
C GLY A 119 -5.61 5.42 -12.24
N GLY A 120 -5.51 5.74 -10.97
CA GLY A 120 -6.57 5.48 -10.02
C GLY A 120 -6.33 6.18 -8.68
N GLN A 121 -7.37 6.22 -7.88
CA GLN A 121 -7.32 6.75 -6.53
C GLN A 121 -8.15 5.87 -5.60
N ALA A 122 -7.64 5.62 -4.40
CA ALA A 122 -8.36 4.95 -3.34
C ALA A 122 -8.17 5.69 -2.03
N ASN A 123 -9.26 5.88 -1.28
CA ASN A 123 -9.23 6.33 0.10
C ASN A 123 -9.50 5.14 1.01
N LEU A 124 -8.53 4.79 1.83
CA LEU A 124 -8.59 3.66 2.73
C LEU A 124 -8.69 4.15 4.17
N SER A 125 -9.54 3.51 4.93
CA SER A 125 -9.60 3.66 6.39
C SER A 125 -9.42 2.29 7.02
N GLY A 126 -8.63 2.24 8.08
CA GLY A 126 -8.31 0.98 8.75
C GLY A 126 -8.10 1.17 10.23
N ARG A 127 -7.96 0.05 10.94
CA ARG A 127 -7.69 0.01 12.37
C ARG A 127 -6.42 -0.79 12.64
N VAL A 128 -5.53 -0.21 13.44
CA VAL A 128 -4.33 -0.90 13.91
C VAL A 128 -4.73 -2.02 14.87
N THR A 129 -4.23 -3.23 14.62
CA THR A 129 -4.45 -4.41 15.45
C THR A 129 -3.18 -4.91 16.14
N TYR A 130 -2.02 -4.51 15.63
CA TYR A 130 -0.73 -4.90 16.16
C TYR A 130 0.30 -3.79 15.99
N THR A 131 1.16 -3.62 16.98
CA THR A 131 2.39 -2.82 16.91
C THR A 131 3.55 -3.60 17.51
N ASN A 132 4.73 -3.48 16.89
CA ASN A 132 5.96 -3.93 17.50
C ASN A 132 6.45 -2.87 18.50
N GLN A 133 6.30 -3.15 19.79
CA GLN A 133 6.57 -2.22 20.89
C GLN A 133 8.03 -1.74 20.97
N THR A 134 8.96 -2.40 20.30
CA THR A 134 10.35 -1.95 20.20
C THR A 134 10.49 -0.69 19.35
N TYR A 135 9.57 -0.49 18.38
CA TYR A 135 9.64 0.58 17.38
C TYR A 135 8.48 1.56 17.45
N ILE A 136 7.31 1.10 17.89
CA ILE A 136 6.04 1.82 17.78
C ILE A 136 5.32 1.81 19.11
N ASP A 137 4.76 2.96 19.50
CA ASP A 137 3.98 3.09 20.74
C ASP A 137 2.80 2.09 20.72
N PRO A 138 2.65 1.23 21.74
CA PRO A 138 1.56 0.26 21.84
C PRO A 138 0.16 0.92 21.94
N LEU A 139 0.07 2.19 22.33
CA LEU A 139 -1.21 2.94 22.37
C LEU A 139 -1.83 3.13 20.98
N LEU A 140 -1.08 2.92 19.89
CA LEU A 140 -1.63 2.93 18.55
C LEU A 140 -2.57 1.75 18.27
N VAL A 141 -2.48 0.64 19.01
CA VAL A 141 -3.41 -0.48 18.85
C VAL A 141 -4.83 -0.02 19.17
N GLY A 142 -5.75 -0.27 18.25
CA GLY A 142 -7.14 0.19 18.34
C GLY A 142 -7.40 1.57 17.77
N THR A 143 -6.38 2.31 17.33
CA THR A 143 -6.56 3.60 16.65
C THR A 143 -6.91 3.40 15.17
N ASN A 144 -7.52 4.42 14.57
CA ASN A 144 -7.82 4.42 13.16
C ASN A 144 -6.69 5.07 12.38
N LEU A 145 -6.38 4.49 11.22
CA LEU A 145 -5.51 5.05 10.20
C LEU A 145 -6.32 5.39 8.95
N THR A 146 -5.93 6.46 8.27
CA THR A 146 -6.43 6.79 6.95
C THR A 146 -5.27 6.89 5.97
N SER A 147 -5.49 6.43 4.75
CA SER A 147 -4.50 6.51 3.68
C SER A 147 -5.18 6.85 2.37
N THR A 148 -4.52 7.64 1.54
CA THR A 148 -4.91 7.85 0.15
C THR A 148 -3.86 7.19 -0.73
N LEU A 149 -4.29 6.24 -1.56
CA LEU A 149 -3.49 5.62 -2.59
C LEU A 149 -3.72 6.34 -3.90
N GLN A 150 -2.67 6.67 -4.60
CA GLN A 150 -2.74 7.23 -5.95
C GLN A 150 -1.89 6.39 -6.89
N LEU A 151 -2.51 5.94 -7.97
CA LEU A 151 -1.83 5.32 -9.09
C LEU A 151 -1.76 6.36 -10.20
N GLY A 152 -0.57 6.75 -10.60
CA GLY A 152 -0.34 7.72 -11.67
C GLY A 152 0.48 7.11 -12.80
N GLY A 153 0.09 7.39 -14.05
CA GLY A 153 0.80 6.96 -15.24
C GLY A 153 0.36 5.59 -15.79
N ALA A 154 0.88 5.24 -16.97
CA ALA A 154 0.62 3.94 -17.57
C ALA A 154 1.30 2.85 -16.76
N VAL A 155 0.50 2.00 -16.17
CA VAL A 155 0.96 0.83 -15.41
C VAL A 155 1.19 -0.30 -16.40
N THR A 156 2.38 -0.35 -17.00
CA THR A 156 2.78 -1.48 -17.84
C THR A 156 3.89 -2.26 -17.16
N GLY A 157 3.73 -3.57 -17.05
CA GLY A 157 4.79 -4.47 -16.59
C GLY A 157 4.95 -4.54 -15.08
N PHE A 158 3.89 -4.43 -14.28
CA PHE A 158 3.94 -4.75 -12.86
C PHE A 158 4.24 -6.24 -12.67
N THR A 159 5.33 -6.51 -11.97
CA THR A 159 5.58 -7.82 -11.39
C THR A 159 5.19 -7.73 -9.92
N PHE A 160 4.20 -8.52 -9.51
CA PHE A 160 3.85 -8.60 -8.09
C PHE A 160 5.00 -9.24 -7.30
N PRO A 161 5.30 -8.75 -6.08
CA PRO A 161 6.23 -9.44 -5.20
C PRO A 161 5.77 -10.88 -4.98
N SER A 162 6.66 -11.83 -5.14
CA SER A 162 6.35 -13.27 -5.01
C SER A 162 5.78 -13.70 -3.65
N GLY A 163 5.87 -12.84 -2.64
CA GLY A 163 5.24 -13.03 -1.33
C GLY A 163 3.79 -12.57 -1.24
N PHE A 164 3.28 -11.87 -2.27
CA PHE A 164 1.89 -11.37 -2.34
C PHE A 164 0.98 -12.27 -3.13
N ASP A 165 1.51 -12.84 -4.19
CA ASP A 165 0.81 -13.78 -5.02
C ASP A 165 1.01 -15.18 -4.44
N SER A 166 0.18 -15.52 -3.46
CA SER A 166 0.29 -16.81 -2.75
C SER A 166 -0.05 -18.01 -3.62
N ASP A 167 -0.70 -17.80 -4.76
CA ASP A 167 -1.05 -18.83 -5.73
C ASP A 167 -0.26 -18.70 -7.05
N ASN A 168 0.61 -17.69 -7.13
CA ASN A 168 1.53 -17.44 -8.27
C ASN A 168 0.80 -17.35 -9.63
N ASN A 169 -0.43 -16.85 -9.62
CA ASN A 169 -1.24 -16.73 -10.82
C ASN A 169 -1.15 -15.34 -11.49
N GLY A 170 -0.40 -14.41 -10.91
CA GLY A 170 -0.16 -13.07 -11.45
C GLY A 170 -1.37 -12.13 -11.34
N THR A 171 -2.33 -12.41 -10.46
CA THR A 171 -3.53 -11.58 -10.23
C THR A 171 -3.63 -11.05 -8.81
#